data_c3f73be5859c21bf81eaccfabb1c2f76
#
_entry.id   c3f73be5859c21bf81eaccfabb1c2f76
#
_cell.length_a   1.000
_cell.length_b   1.000
_cell.length_c   1.000
_cell.angle_alpha   90.00
_cell.angle_beta   90.00
_cell.angle_gamma   90.00
#
_symmetry.space_group_name_H-M   'P 1'
#
loop_
_entity.id
_entity.type
_entity.pdbx_description
1 polymer ?
#
loop_
_entity_poly.entity_id
_entity_poly.type
_entity_poly.pdbx_seq_one_letter_code
_entity_poly.pdbx_strand_id
1 'polypeptide(L)'
;MFAGPPTPTNFEYAYAKRCMVALIEAYNKQYGMQYCYITPSNLYSELDTHKGGRAHYAASLLDKIIEQDSLGGSSIKLLGTGSPLRQFTYAGDIALVIKAMIDNNVWASFNVSNPENYSIHKLARITLDVNGKSDWTIDYSQPHMNGQARKDVSIDKFLQYFPEFVFTKFADGIKKVYIDKTK
;
A
#
# COMPACT_ATOMS: atom_id res chain seq x y z
N MET A 1 9.07 -10.38 8.08
CA MET A 1 9.10 -9.40 9.20
C MET A 1 10.33 -9.57 10.11
N PHE A 2 10.83 -10.79 10.32
CA PHE A 2 11.93 -11.07 11.26
C PHE A 2 13.29 -11.41 10.60
N ALA A 3 13.44 -11.20 9.30
CA ALA A 3 14.63 -11.60 8.52
C ALA A 3 15.89 -10.72 8.74
N GLY A 4 15.85 -9.75 9.64
CA GLY A 4 16.99 -8.89 9.93
C GLY A 4 16.61 -7.68 10.79
N PRO A 5 17.56 -6.79 11.11
CA PRO A 5 17.27 -5.56 11.83
C PRO A 5 16.38 -4.64 10.97
N PRO A 6 15.51 -3.85 11.60
CA PRO A 6 14.75 -2.82 10.87
C PRO A 6 15.68 -1.72 10.35
N THR A 7 15.23 -1.02 9.30
CA THR A 7 15.95 0.18 8.83
C THR A 7 15.95 1.25 9.91
N PRO A 8 17.07 2.00 10.09
CA PRO A 8 17.16 3.02 11.13
C PRO A 8 16.04 4.06 11.08
N THR A 9 15.60 4.44 9.88
CA THR A 9 14.53 5.44 9.67
C THR A 9 13.13 5.02 10.14
N ASN A 10 12.91 3.72 10.44
CA ASN A 10 11.64 3.14 10.88
C ASN A 10 11.82 2.21 12.09
N PHE A 11 12.86 2.42 12.87
CA PHE A 11 13.26 1.54 13.95
C PHE A 11 12.15 1.34 14.99
N GLU A 12 11.63 2.41 15.56
CA GLU A 12 10.63 2.37 16.62
C GLU A 12 9.32 1.73 16.14
N TYR A 13 8.84 2.15 14.98
CA TYR A 13 7.65 1.58 14.36
C TYR A 13 7.80 0.08 14.11
N ALA A 14 8.93 -0.34 13.56
CA ALA A 14 9.18 -1.74 13.23
C ALA A 14 9.25 -2.61 14.48
N TYR A 15 9.89 -2.14 15.56
CA TYR A 15 9.94 -2.88 16.83
C TYR A 15 8.58 -2.94 17.52
N ALA A 16 7.79 -1.87 17.49
CA ALA A 16 6.42 -1.89 18.00
C ALA A 16 5.57 -2.97 17.28
N LYS A 17 5.68 -3.07 15.95
CA LYS A 17 4.98 -4.12 15.18
C LYS A 17 5.52 -5.52 15.46
N ARG A 18 6.83 -5.70 15.63
CA ARG A 18 7.42 -6.99 16.03
C ARG A 18 6.99 -7.43 17.44
N CYS A 19 6.93 -6.48 18.37
CA CYS A 19 6.45 -6.74 19.73
C CYS A 19 4.99 -7.24 19.71
N MET A 20 4.14 -6.63 18.90
CA MET A 20 2.75 -7.06 18.74
C MET A 20 2.64 -8.52 18.26
N VAL A 21 3.50 -8.96 17.32
CA VAL A 21 3.53 -10.37 16.86
C VAL A 21 3.96 -11.29 17.99
N ALA A 22 5.01 -10.94 18.74
CA ALA A 22 5.45 -11.73 19.89
C ALA A 22 4.38 -11.86 20.97
N LEU A 23 3.60 -10.79 21.23
CA LEU A 23 2.47 -10.82 22.16
C LEU A 23 1.36 -11.75 21.66
N ILE A 24 1.00 -11.70 20.37
CA ILE A 24 0.00 -12.62 19.77
C ILE A 24 0.41 -14.08 20.00
N GLU A 25 1.66 -14.42 19.72
CA GLU A 25 2.19 -15.77 19.92
C GLU A 25 2.17 -16.19 21.42
N ALA A 26 2.57 -15.28 22.32
CA ALA A 26 2.55 -15.51 23.76
C ALA A 26 1.12 -15.75 24.28
N TYR A 27 0.15 -14.94 23.87
CA TYR A 27 -1.25 -15.09 24.29
C TYR A 27 -1.87 -16.39 23.74
N ASN A 28 -1.59 -16.73 22.49
CA ASN A 28 -2.04 -18.00 21.91
C ASN A 28 -1.49 -19.19 22.72
N LYS A 29 -0.20 -19.16 23.07
CA LYS A 29 0.43 -20.23 23.84
C LYS A 29 -0.06 -20.30 25.30
N GLN A 30 -0.21 -19.14 25.96
CA GLN A 30 -0.50 -19.10 27.40
C GLN A 30 -1.99 -19.30 27.69
N TYR A 31 -2.87 -18.77 26.85
CA TYR A 31 -4.30 -18.72 27.09
C TYR A 31 -5.14 -19.53 26.09
N GLY A 32 -4.51 -20.25 25.16
CA GLY A 32 -5.21 -21.01 24.13
C GLY A 32 -6.01 -20.15 23.16
N MET A 33 -5.61 -18.90 22.97
CA MET A 33 -6.28 -17.96 22.04
C MET A 33 -6.01 -18.33 20.60
N GLN A 34 -6.89 -17.90 19.69
CA GLN A 34 -6.72 -18.05 18.25
C GLN A 34 -6.48 -16.70 17.57
N TYR A 35 -5.53 -15.93 18.09
CA TYR A 35 -5.15 -14.66 17.48
C TYR A 35 -4.26 -14.90 16.27
N CYS A 36 -4.52 -14.13 15.21
CA CYS A 36 -3.67 -14.08 14.02
C CYS A 36 -3.43 -12.62 13.60
N TYR A 37 -2.50 -12.43 12.69
CA TYR A 37 -2.23 -11.14 12.10
C TYR A 37 -2.06 -11.25 10.59
N ILE A 38 -2.43 -10.20 9.88
CA ILE A 38 -2.12 -10.02 8.48
C ILE A 38 -1.13 -8.87 8.32
N THR A 39 -0.21 -8.99 7.37
CA THR A 39 0.77 -7.94 7.06
C THR A 39 0.49 -7.42 5.65
N PRO A 40 -0.25 -6.32 5.50
CA PRO A 40 -0.52 -5.75 4.19
C PRO A 40 0.71 -5.02 3.63
N SER A 41 0.77 -4.89 2.30
CA SER A 41 1.68 -3.94 1.63
C SER A 41 1.18 -2.50 1.80
N ASN A 42 1.63 -1.56 0.96
CA ASN A 42 1.13 -0.18 1.06
C ASN A 42 -0.37 -0.11 0.75
N LEU A 43 -1.16 0.33 1.72
CA LEU A 43 -2.60 0.49 1.56
C LEU A 43 -2.95 1.85 0.96
N TYR A 44 -4.07 1.90 0.25
CA TYR A 44 -4.70 3.12 -0.23
C TYR A 44 -6.23 2.95 -0.28
N SER A 45 -6.97 4.04 -0.06
CA SER A 45 -8.43 4.05 -0.09
C SER A 45 -8.98 5.47 -0.24
N GLU A 46 -10.28 5.57 -0.41
CA GLU A 46 -11.05 6.82 -0.40
C GLU A 46 -10.97 7.52 0.97
N LEU A 47 -10.83 6.76 2.03
CA LEU A 47 -10.76 7.25 3.41
C LEU A 47 -9.37 7.71 3.84
N ASP A 48 -8.36 7.61 2.96
CA ASP A 48 -7.01 8.03 3.27
C ASP A 48 -6.93 9.55 3.34
N THR A 49 -6.58 10.07 4.53
CA THR A 49 -6.59 11.50 4.82
C THR A 49 -5.21 12.11 4.70
N HIS A 50 -5.15 13.35 4.18
CA HIS A 50 -3.90 14.06 3.85
C HIS A 50 -3.54 15.16 4.84
N LYS A 51 -4.36 15.40 5.85
CA LYS A 51 -4.16 16.48 6.82
C LYS A 51 -2.98 16.15 7.74
N GLY A 52 -1.97 17.02 7.76
CA GLY A 52 -0.88 16.95 8.73
C GLY A 52 0.46 16.39 8.23
N GLY A 53 0.76 16.41 6.93
CA GLY A 53 2.11 16.11 6.38
C GLY A 53 2.53 14.64 6.44
N ARG A 54 1.61 13.70 6.72
CA ARG A 54 1.85 12.25 6.79
C ARG A 54 1.08 11.46 5.74
N ALA A 55 0.81 12.08 4.59
CA ALA A 55 0.08 11.41 3.51
C ALA A 55 0.85 10.21 2.97
N HIS A 56 0.14 9.10 2.77
CA HIS A 56 0.68 7.97 2.01
C HIS A 56 0.86 8.34 0.54
N TYR A 57 1.76 7.62 -0.16
CA TYR A 57 2.16 7.97 -1.53
C TYR A 57 0.97 8.13 -2.48
N ALA A 58 0.05 7.15 -2.54
CA ALA A 58 -1.06 7.15 -3.48
C ALA A 58 -1.95 8.38 -3.30
N ALA A 59 -2.21 8.70 -2.09
CA ALA A 59 -3.02 9.80 -1.68
C ALA A 59 -2.35 11.16 -1.95
N SER A 60 -1.06 11.31 -1.59
CA SER A 60 -0.27 12.51 -1.92
C SER A 60 -0.14 12.72 -3.43
N LEU A 61 -0.05 11.65 -4.22
CA LEU A 61 -0.04 11.72 -5.67
C LEU A 61 -1.35 12.27 -6.23
N LEU A 62 -2.48 11.78 -5.74
CA LEU A 62 -3.80 12.27 -6.15
C LEU A 62 -4.02 13.74 -5.81
N ASP A 63 -3.62 14.17 -4.61
CA ASP A 63 -3.75 15.58 -4.22
C ASP A 63 -2.93 16.50 -5.12
N LYS A 64 -1.70 16.10 -5.47
CA LYS A 64 -0.89 16.86 -6.43
C LYS A 64 -1.55 16.96 -7.81
N ILE A 65 -2.16 15.87 -8.28
CA ILE A 65 -2.87 15.87 -9.57
C ILE A 65 -4.08 16.80 -9.51
N ILE A 66 -4.90 16.69 -8.47
CA ILE A 66 -6.10 17.53 -8.29
C ILE A 66 -5.73 19.01 -8.16
N GLU A 67 -4.71 19.32 -7.36
CA GLU A 67 -4.21 20.69 -7.19
C GLU A 67 -3.72 21.27 -8.52
N GLN A 68 -2.87 20.55 -9.24
CA GLN A 68 -2.35 21.01 -10.53
C GLN A 68 -3.44 21.17 -11.59
N ASP A 69 -4.41 20.25 -11.60
CA ASP A 69 -5.58 20.37 -12.50
C ASP A 69 -6.39 21.62 -12.22
N SER A 70 -6.64 21.93 -10.95
CA SER A 70 -7.39 23.16 -10.55
C SER A 70 -6.66 24.46 -10.94
N LEU A 71 -5.33 24.40 -11.07
CA LEU A 71 -4.49 25.52 -11.50
C LEU A 71 -4.29 25.61 -13.02
N GLY A 72 -4.88 24.68 -13.80
CA GLY A 72 -4.68 24.60 -15.24
C GLY A 72 -3.30 24.08 -15.64
N GLY A 73 -2.60 23.41 -14.73
CA GLY A 73 -1.29 22.81 -14.99
C GLY A 73 -1.40 21.50 -15.80
N SER A 74 -0.26 21.05 -16.32
CA SER A 74 -0.14 19.82 -17.10
C SER A 74 1.07 18.97 -16.71
N SER A 75 1.57 19.15 -15.48
CA SER A 75 2.71 18.40 -14.95
C SER A 75 2.60 18.15 -13.46
N ILE A 76 3.25 17.08 -12.99
CA ILE A 76 3.41 16.79 -11.56
C ILE A 76 4.89 16.64 -11.21
N LYS A 77 5.27 17.07 -10.02
CA LYS A 77 6.63 16.93 -9.49
C LYS A 77 6.70 15.87 -8.40
N LEU A 78 7.54 14.85 -8.59
CA LEU A 78 7.79 13.77 -7.65
C LEU A 78 9.20 13.84 -7.08
N LEU A 79 9.38 13.34 -5.86
CA LEU A 79 10.69 13.18 -5.24
C LEU A 79 11.34 11.87 -5.68
N GLY A 80 12.67 11.85 -5.71
CA GLY A 80 13.43 10.67 -6.12
C GLY A 80 13.60 10.58 -7.64
N THR A 81 13.77 9.36 -8.14
CA THR A 81 13.96 9.05 -9.58
C THR A 81 12.77 8.32 -10.21
N GLY A 82 11.79 7.95 -9.41
CA GLY A 82 10.68 7.13 -9.89
C GLY A 82 10.99 5.63 -10.08
N SER A 83 12.25 5.21 -9.90
CA SER A 83 12.68 3.82 -10.12
C SER A 83 12.29 2.81 -9.03
N PRO A 84 12.16 3.15 -7.73
CA PRO A 84 11.83 2.18 -6.70
C PRO A 84 10.53 1.42 -6.98
N LEU A 85 10.55 0.11 -6.69
CA LEU A 85 9.40 -0.78 -6.88
C LEU A 85 8.54 -0.86 -5.62
N ARG A 86 7.21 -0.82 -5.80
CA ARG A 86 6.23 -0.89 -4.70
C ARG A 86 5.00 -1.70 -5.12
N GLN A 87 4.49 -2.45 -4.15
CA GLN A 87 3.15 -3.04 -4.21
C GLN A 87 2.17 -2.11 -3.49
N PHE A 88 1.00 -1.94 -4.08
CA PHE A 88 -0.12 -1.20 -3.47
C PHE A 88 -1.36 -2.07 -3.45
N THR A 89 -2.03 -2.12 -2.29
CA THR A 89 -3.24 -2.90 -2.09
C THR A 89 -4.40 -1.98 -1.73
N TYR A 90 -5.50 -2.13 -2.43
CA TYR A 90 -6.72 -1.41 -2.10
C TYR A 90 -7.25 -1.85 -0.72
N ALA A 91 -7.55 -0.92 0.17
CA ALA A 91 -7.96 -1.26 1.55
C ALA A 91 -9.26 -2.06 1.60
N GLY A 92 -10.15 -1.89 0.63
CA GLY A 92 -11.35 -2.70 0.47
C GLY A 92 -11.05 -4.20 0.30
N ASP A 93 -9.96 -4.55 -0.38
CA ASP A 93 -9.54 -5.96 -0.52
C ASP A 93 -9.13 -6.56 0.82
N ILE A 94 -8.50 -5.76 1.70
CA ILE A 94 -8.14 -6.22 3.05
C ILE A 94 -9.40 -6.51 3.87
N ALA A 95 -10.45 -5.71 3.75
CA ALA A 95 -11.73 -5.97 4.40
C ALA A 95 -12.36 -7.28 3.89
N LEU A 96 -12.28 -7.54 2.58
CA LEU A 96 -12.75 -8.79 1.98
C LEU A 96 -11.92 -10.00 2.45
N VAL A 97 -10.60 -9.85 2.59
CA VAL A 97 -9.73 -10.91 3.14
C VAL A 97 -10.11 -11.21 4.58
N ILE A 98 -10.29 -10.19 5.42
CA ILE A 98 -10.70 -10.39 6.83
C ILE A 98 -12.05 -11.09 6.89
N LYS A 99 -13.01 -10.65 6.07
CA LYS A 99 -14.31 -11.32 5.98
C LYS A 99 -14.17 -12.78 5.57
N ALA A 100 -13.40 -13.08 4.53
CA ALA A 100 -13.16 -14.45 4.05
C ALA A 100 -12.48 -15.31 5.12
N MET A 101 -11.53 -14.77 5.91
CA MET A 101 -10.91 -15.48 7.02
C MET A 101 -11.94 -15.85 8.09
N ILE A 102 -12.84 -14.95 8.44
CA ILE A 102 -13.90 -15.20 9.43
C ILE A 102 -14.90 -16.25 8.90
N ASP A 103 -15.41 -16.07 7.69
CA ASP A 103 -16.40 -16.95 7.08
C ASP A 103 -15.88 -18.39 6.92
N ASN A 104 -14.59 -18.57 6.66
CA ASN A 104 -13.95 -19.88 6.48
C ASN A 104 -13.23 -20.38 7.74
N ASN A 105 -13.37 -19.71 8.87
CA ASN A 105 -12.71 -20.07 10.14
C ASN A 105 -11.17 -20.22 10.01
N VAL A 106 -10.54 -19.33 9.24
CA VAL A 106 -9.08 -19.32 9.00
C VAL A 106 -8.39 -18.37 9.97
N TRP A 107 -7.61 -18.90 10.91
CA TRP A 107 -6.88 -18.16 11.93
C TRP A 107 -5.36 -18.23 11.71
N ALA A 108 -4.93 -18.15 10.46
CA ALA A 108 -3.53 -18.18 10.07
C ALA A 108 -2.98 -16.76 9.85
N SER A 109 -1.70 -16.56 10.20
CA SER A 109 -1.01 -15.29 9.94
C SER A 109 -0.24 -15.35 8.62
N PHE A 110 -0.42 -14.32 7.75
CA PHE A 110 0.26 -14.24 6.45
C PHE A 110 0.37 -12.80 5.95
N ASN A 111 1.19 -12.60 4.94
CA ASN A 111 1.22 -11.34 4.19
C ASN A 111 0.02 -11.29 3.23
N VAL A 112 -0.52 -10.11 3.02
CA VAL A 112 -1.59 -9.84 2.06
C VAL A 112 -1.20 -8.65 1.19
N SER A 113 -1.08 -8.87 -0.11
CA SER A 113 -0.71 -7.81 -1.04
C SER A 113 -1.26 -8.10 -2.42
N ASN A 114 -1.70 -7.08 -3.11
CA ASN A 114 -1.84 -7.17 -4.56
C ASN A 114 -0.46 -7.57 -5.14
N PRO A 115 -0.38 -8.61 -5.98
CA PRO A 115 0.89 -9.07 -6.56
C PRO A 115 1.51 -8.08 -7.55
N GLU A 116 0.73 -7.12 -8.07
CA GLU A 116 1.24 -6.08 -8.97
C GLU A 116 2.34 -5.26 -8.30
N ASN A 117 3.54 -5.29 -8.88
CA ASN A 117 4.72 -4.59 -8.37
C ASN A 117 5.22 -3.60 -9.42
N TYR A 118 4.97 -2.34 -9.21
CA TYR A 118 5.27 -1.28 -10.15
C TYR A 118 6.33 -0.31 -9.63
N SER A 119 7.09 0.31 -10.55
CA SER A 119 7.91 1.45 -10.20
C SER A 119 7.03 2.65 -9.81
N ILE A 120 7.57 3.53 -9.00
CA ILE A 120 6.91 4.80 -8.62
C ILE A 120 6.51 5.59 -9.88
N HIS A 121 7.38 5.59 -10.93
CA HIS A 121 7.04 6.19 -12.21
C HIS A 121 5.82 5.54 -12.86
N LYS A 122 5.79 4.19 -12.92
CA LYS A 122 4.67 3.46 -13.53
C LYS A 122 3.37 3.68 -12.78
N LEU A 123 3.40 3.72 -11.44
CA LEU A 123 2.24 4.04 -10.61
C LEU A 123 1.69 5.45 -10.88
N ALA A 124 2.60 6.44 -10.99
CA ALA A 124 2.20 7.81 -11.31
C ALA A 124 1.60 7.90 -12.71
N ARG A 125 2.19 7.21 -13.70
CA ARG A 125 1.69 7.16 -15.08
C ARG A 125 0.30 6.53 -15.14
N ILE A 126 0.10 5.36 -14.51
CA ILE A 126 -1.22 4.72 -14.43
C ILE A 126 -2.24 5.68 -13.80
N THR A 127 -1.88 6.38 -12.72
CA THR A 127 -2.78 7.31 -12.05
C THR A 127 -3.19 8.48 -12.96
N LEU A 128 -2.24 9.04 -13.72
CA LEU A 128 -2.55 10.09 -14.70
C LEU A 128 -3.44 9.55 -15.83
N ASP A 129 -3.09 8.40 -16.39
CA ASP A 129 -3.79 7.82 -17.55
C ASP A 129 -5.25 7.51 -17.24
N VAL A 130 -5.56 6.87 -16.09
CA VAL A 130 -6.94 6.51 -15.73
C VAL A 130 -7.81 7.71 -15.36
N ASN A 131 -7.17 8.86 -15.09
CA ASN A 131 -7.86 10.11 -14.74
C ASN A 131 -7.84 11.14 -15.89
N GLY A 132 -7.56 10.69 -17.12
CA GLY A 132 -7.64 11.53 -18.33
C GLY A 132 -6.51 12.56 -18.46
N LYS A 133 -5.36 12.30 -17.86
CA LYS A 133 -4.17 13.17 -17.84
C LYS A 133 -2.97 12.50 -18.52
N SER A 134 -3.21 11.71 -19.57
CA SER A 134 -2.14 10.94 -20.26
C SER A 134 -1.08 11.81 -20.93
N ASP A 135 -1.40 13.04 -21.26
CA ASP A 135 -0.52 14.05 -21.83
C ASP A 135 0.35 14.78 -20.80
N TRP A 136 0.06 14.62 -19.51
CA TRP A 136 0.82 15.29 -18.46
C TRP A 136 2.24 14.76 -18.32
N THR A 137 3.20 15.66 -18.00
CA THR A 137 4.58 15.29 -17.72
C THR A 137 4.79 14.95 -16.24
N ILE A 138 5.80 14.12 -15.99
CA ILE A 138 6.25 13.77 -14.64
C ILE A 138 7.69 14.25 -14.48
N ASP A 139 7.89 15.25 -13.64
CA ASP A 139 9.20 15.79 -13.31
C ASP A 139 9.73 15.17 -12.02
N TYR A 140 11.04 14.96 -11.95
CA TYR A 140 11.70 14.39 -10.78
C TYR A 140 12.68 15.37 -10.13
N SER A 141 12.74 15.30 -8.81
CA SER A 141 13.69 16.10 -8.03
C SER A 141 14.26 15.29 -6.87
N GLN A 142 15.41 15.72 -6.35
CA GLN A 142 16.06 15.12 -5.18
C GLN A 142 16.28 13.60 -5.33
N PRO A 143 17.14 13.12 -6.26
CA PRO A 143 17.34 11.69 -6.54
C PRO A 143 17.74 10.86 -5.30
N HIS A 144 18.36 11.49 -4.29
CA HIS A 144 18.76 10.84 -3.03
C HIS A 144 17.56 10.40 -2.15
N MET A 145 16.35 10.85 -2.44
CA MET A 145 15.14 10.52 -1.67
C MET A 145 14.40 9.26 -2.15
N ASN A 146 15.05 8.38 -2.87
CA ASN A 146 14.44 7.14 -3.37
C ASN A 146 13.99 6.16 -2.28
N GLY A 147 14.62 6.16 -1.12
CA GLY A 147 14.44 5.11 -0.10
C GLY A 147 14.90 3.73 -0.61
N GLN A 148 14.30 2.66 -0.10
CA GLN A 148 14.66 1.29 -0.53
C GLN A 148 14.25 1.05 -1.99
N ALA A 149 15.14 0.40 -2.76
CA ALA A 149 14.89 0.08 -4.17
C ALA A 149 13.67 -0.83 -4.36
N ARG A 150 13.41 -1.74 -3.41
CA ARG A 150 12.34 -2.72 -3.48
C ARG A 150 11.71 -2.97 -2.09
N LYS A 151 10.38 -3.06 -2.02
CA LYS A 151 9.59 -3.35 -0.81
C LYS A 151 8.38 -4.22 -1.18
N ASP A 152 8.63 -5.41 -1.64
CA ASP A 152 7.56 -6.37 -1.97
C ASP A 152 7.55 -7.52 -0.95
N VAL A 153 6.41 -8.16 -0.85
CA VAL A 153 6.17 -9.31 0.02
C VAL A 153 5.62 -10.48 -0.80
N SER A 154 6.03 -11.71 -0.45
CA SER A 154 5.38 -12.91 -0.98
C SER A 154 4.02 -13.09 -0.31
N ILE A 155 3.04 -13.52 -1.12
CA ILE A 155 1.69 -13.89 -0.70
C ILE A 155 1.41 -15.38 -0.86
N ASP A 156 2.43 -16.20 -1.10
CA ASP A 156 2.29 -17.63 -1.37
C ASP A 156 1.51 -18.34 -0.27
N LYS A 157 1.78 -18.00 1.01
CA LYS A 157 1.04 -18.54 2.14
C LYS A 157 -0.43 -18.12 2.14
N PHE A 158 -0.75 -16.89 1.79
CA PHE A 158 -2.12 -16.41 1.64
C PHE A 158 -2.88 -17.21 0.57
N LEU A 159 -2.25 -17.43 -0.59
CA LEU A 159 -2.85 -18.17 -1.71
C LEU A 159 -3.06 -19.65 -1.42
N GLN A 160 -2.39 -20.25 -0.41
CA GLN A 160 -2.69 -21.60 0.05
C GLN A 160 -4.09 -21.70 0.70
N TYR A 161 -4.57 -20.62 1.33
CA TYR A 161 -5.88 -20.55 1.95
C TYR A 161 -6.95 -19.99 1.02
N PHE A 162 -6.58 -19.07 0.15
CA PHE A 162 -7.49 -18.33 -0.72
C PHE A 162 -6.95 -18.29 -2.17
N PRO A 163 -6.85 -19.43 -2.87
CA PRO A 163 -6.23 -19.51 -4.20
C PRO A 163 -6.98 -18.70 -5.27
N GLU A 164 -8.29 -18.56 -5.12
CA GLU A 164 -9.14 -17.84 -6.08
C GLU A 164 -9.36 -16.36 -5.75
N PHE A 165 -8.68 -15.83 -4.73
CA PHE A 165 -8.85 -14.43 -4.35
C PHE A 165 -8.28 -13.48 -5.41
N VAL A 166 -9.12 -12.60 -5.90
CA VAL A 166 -8.75 -11.61 -6.93
C VAL A 166 -8.63 -10.22 -6.30
N PHE A 167 -7.44 -9.67 -6.34
CA PHE A 167 -7.20 -8.29 -5.89
C PHE A 167 -7.70 -7.26 -6.90
N THR A 168 -8.17 -6.14 -6.39
CA THR A 168 -8.48 -4.95 -7.19
C THR A 168 -7.21 -4.48 -7.90
N LYS A 169 -7.23 -4.36 -9.24
CA LYS A 169 -6.10 -3.80 -10.00
C LYS A 169 -5.83 -2.37 -9.54
N PHE A 170 -4.55 -1.99 -9.49
CA PHE A 170 -4.19 -0.63 -9.05
C PHE A 170 -4.90 0.46 -9.87
N ALA A 171 -4.99 0.27 -11.18
CA ALA A 171 -5.68 1.20 -12.07
C ALA A 171 -7.15 1.43 -11.68
N ASP A 172 -7.88 0.35 -11.36
CA ASP A 172 -9.30 0.42 -11.02
C ASP A 172 -9.51 1.04 -9.62
N GLY A 173 -8.69 0.64 -8.66
CA GLY A 173 -8.75 1.17 -7.29
C GLY A 173 -8.40 2.65 -7.21
N ILE A 174 -7.32 3.08 -7.89
CA ILE A 174 -6.88 4.48 -7.85
C ILE A 174 -7.88 5.41 -8.57
N LYS A 175 -8.56 4.91 -9.60
CA LYS A 175 -9.65 5.63 -10.27
C LYS A 175 -10.85 5.85 -9.34
N LYS A 176 -11.24 4.83 -8.56
CA LYS A 176 -12.30 4.98 -7.54
C LYS A 176 -11.96 6.07 -6.53
N VAL A 177 -10.73 6.05 -6.00
CA VAL A 177 -10.26 7.04 -5.03
C VAL A 177 -10.26 8.45 -5.61
N TYR A 178 -9.82 8.62 -6.87
CA TYR A 178 -9.85 9.91 -7.55
C TYR A 178 -11.28 10.46 -7.70
N ILE A 179 -12.20 9.62 -8.17
CA ILE A 179 -13.60 10.01 -8.36
C ILE A 179 -14.23 10.44 -7.02
N ASP A 180 -13.93 9.75 -5.94
CA ASP A 180 -14.45 10.10 -4.62
C ASP A 180 -13.91 11.43 -4.10
N LYS A 181 -12.62 11.70 -4.33
CA LYS A 181 -11.97 12.96 -3.94
C LYS A 181 -12.39 14.18 -4.76
N THR A 182 -12.93 13.98 -5.94
CA THR A 182 -13.34 15.07 -6.87
C THR A 182 -14.83 15.34 -6.87
N LYS A 183 -15.62 14.65 -6.04
CA LYS A 183 -17.04 14.96 -5.76
C LYS A 183 -17.16 16.15 -4.82
#